data_b5708607ea6ebef1b1f2083e2d87734a
#
_entry.id   b5708607ea6ebef1b1f2083e2d87734a
#
_cell.length_a   1.000
_cell.length_b   1.000
_cell.length_c   1.000
_cell.angle_alpha   90.00
_cell.angle_beta   90.00
_cell.angle_gamma   90.00
#
_symmetry.space_group_name_H-M   'P 1'
#
loop_
_entity.id
_entity.type
_entity.pdbx_description
1 polymer ?
#
loop_
_entity_poly.entity_id
_entity_poly.type
_entity_poly.pdbx_seq_one_letter_code
_entity_poly.pdbx_strand_id
1 'polypeptide(L)'
;IIDKLAYNSKLRNIAPISKLLFSMSVLVICIWANSFLVSVFTALTMLFLIIFIGKTSYKNVFHLMTVPIVFIIMGAAAIAISIGQNSSDMLFSLHFGNTYFGVSHTSLLSAVRVMIKCFGAVSCMYFLSLTTPMVDLFTLLRKSIIPNFIIEIAELIYRYIFVLFDVSHRIHTAQDARLGYCNLRVSYHS
;
A
#
# COMPACT_ATOMS: atom_id res chain seq x y z
N ILE A 1 9.63 -2.01 -9.64
CA ILE A 1 9.23 -0.62 -10.00
C ILE A 1 9.44 0.30 -8.79
N ILE A 2 8.89 -0.02 -7.61
CA ILE A 2 8.94 0.80 -6.39
C ILE A 2 10.40 1.10 -5.99
N ASP A 3 11.24 0.08 -5.95
CA ASP A 3 12.64 0.22 -5.55
C ASP A 3 13.46 1.11 -6.51
N LYS A 4 13.20 1.01 -7.83
CA LYS A 4 13.80 1.93 -8.81
C LYS A 4 13.42 3.39 -8.55
N LEU A 5 12.19 3.64 -8.09
CA LEU A 5 11.73 4.98 -7.74
C LEU A 5 12.42 5.49 -6.47
N ALA A 6 12.62 4.62 -5.46
CA ALA A 6 13.33 4.95 -4.23
C ALA A 6 14.81 5.31 -4.50
N TYR A 7 15.49 4.58 -5.39
CA TYR A 7 16.88 4.90 -5.81
C TYR A 7 17.00 6.23 -6.53
N ASN A 8 16.00 6.65 -7.30
CA ASN A 8 15.98 7.92 -8.03
C ASN A 8 15.50 9.11 -7.19
N SER A 9 15.02 8.86 -5.97
CA SER A 9 14.53 9.92 -5.10
C SER A 9 15.67 10.81 -4.60
N LYS A 10 15.49 12.13 -4.62
CA LYS A 10 16.42 13.10 -4.01
C LYS A 10 16.59 12.91 -2.50
N LEU A 11 15.57 12.33 -1.85
CA LEU A 11 15.62 12.05 -0.41
C LEU A 11 16.57 10.90 -0.05
N ARG A 12 17.14 10.18 -0.99
CA ARG A 12 18.10 9.09 -0.73
C ARG A 12 19.26 9.52 0.17
N ASN A 13 19.73 10.76 0.04
CA ASN A 13 20.88 11.28 0.80
C ASN A 13 20.58 11.59 2.28
N ILE A 14 19.31 11.57 2.68
CA ILE A 14 18.91 11.76 4.09
C ILE A 14 19.02 10.41 4.82
N ALA A 15 19.51 10.43 6.06
CA ALA A 15 19.66 9.24 6.87
C ALA A 15 18.35 8.42 6.91
N PRO A 16 18.39 7.12 6.56
CA PRO A 16 17.16 6.30 6.44
C PRO A 16 16.42 6.18 7.78
N ILE A 17 17.15 6.23 8.91
CA ILE A 17 16.56 6.20 10.25
C ILE A 17 15.65 7.42 10.52
N SER A 18 16.03 8.61 10.05
CA SER A 18 15.23 9.83 10.23
C SER A 18 13.92 9.76 9.46
N LYS A 19 13.93 9.21 8.25
CA LYS A 19 12.73 9.00 7.42
C LYS A 19 11.79 7.97 8.06
N LEU A 20 12.35 6.88 8.57
CA LEU A 20 11.60 5.84 9.24
C LEU A 20 10.94 6.39 10.51
N LEU A 21 11.68 7.07 11.37
CA LEU A 21 11.14 7.66 12.60
C LEU A 21 10.07 8.72 12.29
N PHE A 22 10.30 9.57 11.30
CA PHE A 22 9.33 10.57 10.86
C PHE A 22 8.05 9.93 10.33
N SER A 23 8.16 8.97 9.41
CA SER A 23 7.01 8.27 8.86
C SER A 23 6.22 7.52 9.93
N MET A 24 6.91 6.83 10.86
CA MET A 24 6.28 6.10 11.95
C MET A 24 5.60 7.05 12.96
N SER A 25 6.24 8.15 13.35
CA SER A 25 5.62 9.12 14.26
C SER A 25 4.37 9.75 13.65
N VAL A 26 4.40 10.15 12.37
CA VAL A 26 3.23 10.71 11.71
C VAL A 26 2.12 9.65 11.54
N LEU A 27 2.47 8.41 11.27
CA LEU A 27 1.52 7.30 11.20
C LEU A 27 0.83 7.07 12.55
N VAL A 28 1.59 7.03 13.65
CA VAL A 28 1.04 6.89 15.00
C VAL A 28 0.12 8.05 15.34
N ILE A 29 0.51 9.30 15.03
CA ILE A 29 -0.32 10.48 15.23
C ILE A 29 -1.62 10.38 14.42
N CYS A 30 -1.54 9.96 13.14
CA CYS A 30 -2.70 9.79 12.27
C CYS A 30 -3.70 8.77 12.83
N ILE A 31 -3.19 7.65 13.38
CA ILE A 31 -4.03 6.60 13.95
C ILE A 31 -4.64 7.05 15.28
N TRP A 32 -3.88 7.72 16.13
CA TRP A 32 -4.32 8.08 17.48
C TRP A 32 -5.25 9.30 17.50
N ALA A 33 -4.97 10.31 16.69
CA ALA A 33 -5.71 11.59 16.71
C ALA A 33 -7.22 11.46 16.46
N ASN A 34 -7.68 10.37 15.87
CA ASN A 34 -9.10 10.05 15.57
C ASN A 34 -9.90 11.26 15.00
N SER A 35 -9.21 12.24 14.42
CA SER A 35 -9.74 13.46 13.83
C SER A 35 -9.67 13.40 12.31
N PHE A 36 -10.77 13.75 11.67
CA PHE A 36 -10.87 13.88 10.21
C PHE A 36 -9.83 14.85 9.64
N LEU A 37 -9.67 16.01 10.27
CA LEU A 37 -8.72 17.05 9.82
C LEU A 37 -7.27 16.56 9.87
N VAL A 38 -6.87 15.87 10.94
CA VAL A 38 -5.51 15.34 11.07
C VAL A 38 -5.22 14.33 9.98
N SER A 39 -6.15 13.42 9.68
CA SER A 39 -5.96 12.41 8.64
C SER A 39 -5.86 13.00 7.24
N VAL A 40 -6.64 14.02 6.93
CA VAL A 40 -6.54 14.74 5.65
C VAL A 40 -5.21 15.49 5.57
N PHE A 41 -4.81 16.19 6.63
CA PHE A 41 -3.56 16.94 6.67
C PHE A 41 -2.35 16.03 6.52
N THR A 42 -2.34 14.88 7.19
CA THR A 42 -1.26 13.87 7.06
C THR A 42 -1.18 13.31 5.64
N ALA A 43 -2.31 12.98 5.01
CA ALA A 43 -2.33 12.51 3.63
C ALA A 43 -1.74 13.56 2.67
N LEU A 44 -2.19 14.81 2.78
CA LEU A 44 -1.72 15.91 1.93
C LEU A 44 -0.23 16.20 2.13
N THR A 45 0.25 16.26 3.38
CA THR A 45 1.66 16.51 3.67
C THR A 45 2.55 15.40 3.17
N MET A 46 2.16 14.13 3.33
CA MET A 46 2.93 12.99 2.85
C MET A 46 2.99 12.93 1.32
N LEU A 47 1.87 13.17 0.64
CA LEU A 47 1.83 13.25 -0.82
C LEU A 47 2.69 14.41 -1.35
N PHE A 48 2.61 15.57 -0.70
CA PHE A 48 3.45 16.71 -1.04
C PHE A 48 4.93 16.37 -0.92
N LEU A 49 5.35 15.73 0.18
CA LEU A 49 6.74 15.31 0.39
C LEU A 49 7.21 14.32 -0.68
N ILE A 50 6.38 13.35 -1.07
CA ILE A 50 6.72 12.36 -2.11
C ILE A 50 6.93 13.05 -3.47
N ILE A 51 6.02 13.94 -3.86
CA ILE A 51 6.02 14.55 -5.20
C ILE A 51 7.07 15.65 -5.29
N PHE A 52 7.09 16.60 -4.35
CA PHE A 52 7.94 17.79 -4.44
C PHE A 52 9.37 17.53 -3.96
N ILE A 53 9.55 16.91 -2.82
CA ILE A 53 10.90 16.67 -2.24
C ILE A 53 11.47 15.37 -2.78
N GLY A 54 10.69 14.30 -2.90
CA GLY A 54 11.11 13.04 -3.49
C GLY A 54 11.34 13.11 -5.00
N LYS A 55 10.79 14.13 -5.69
CA LYS A 55 10.80 14.27 -7.15
C LYS A 55 10.29 13.02 -7.88
N THR A 56 9.43 12.27 -7.25
CA THR A 56 8.78 11.11 -7.85
C THR A 56 7.69 11.59 -8.81
N SER A 57 7.65 11.03 -10.03
CA SER A 57 6.62 11.41 -11.01
C SER A 57 5.21 11.15 -10.44
N TYR A 58 4.35 12.17 -10.50
CA TYR A 58 2.97 12.09 -10.01
C TYR A 58 2.17 10.94 -10.65
N LYS A 59 2.45 10.62 -11.93
CA LYS A 59 1.81 9.50 -12.63
C LYS A 59 2.12 8.15 -11.98
N ASN A 60 3.36 7.94 -11.56
CA ASN A 60 3.79 6.70 -10.91
C ASN A 60 3.20 6.58 -9.50
N VAL A 61 3.16 7.69 -8.75
CA VAL A 61 2.55 7.73 -7.41
C VAL A 61 1.06 7.40 -7.50
N PHE A 62 0.34 8.05 -8.42
CA PHE A 62 -1.08 7.83 -8.61
C PHE A 62 -1.39 6.39 -9.05
N HIS A 63 -0.61 5.85 -9.99
CA HIS A 63 -0.76 4.47 -10.44
C HIS A 63 -0.53 3.45 -9.31
N LEU A 64 0.48 3.68 -8.47
CA LEU A 64 0.75 2.82 -7.32
C LEU A 64 -0.35 2.93 -6.25
N MET A 65 -0.91 4.12 -6.05
CA MET A 65 -2.00 4.33 -5.08
C MET A 65 -3.34 3.77 -5.54
N THR A 66 -3.52 3.46 -6.82
CA THR A 66 -4.79 2.91 -7.34
C THR A 66 -5.18 1.62 -6.62
N VAL A 67 -4.23 0.71 -6.38
CA VAL A 67 -4.50 -0.57 -5.72
C VAL A 67 -5.02 -0.39 -4.29
N PRO A 68 -4.32 0.34 -3.39
CA PRO A 68 -4.85 0.60 -2.04
C PRO A 68 -6.17 1.37 -2.03
N ILE A 69 -6.35 2.32 -2.96
CA ILE A 69 -7.59 3.10 -3.04
C ILE A 69 -8.79 2.19 -3.30
N VAL A 70 -8.68 1.23 -4.23
CA VAL A 70 -9.75 0.27 -4.51
C VAL A 70 -10.09 -0.54 -3.25
N PHE A 71 -9.09 -1.04 -2.52
CA PHE A 71 -9.31 -1.77 -1.26
C PHE A 71 -9.95 -0.90 -0.17
N ILE A 72 -9.53 0.36 -0.05
CA ILE A 72 -10.10 1.31 0.91
C ILE A 72 -11.58 1.56 0.58
N ILE A 73 -11.92 1.75 -0.69
CA ILE A 73 -13.31 1.97 -1.12
C ILE A 73 -14.15 0.73 -0.84
N MET A 74 -13.66 -0.47 -1.16
CA MET A 74 -14.37 -1.72 -0.86
C MET A 74 -14.59 -1.92 0.64
N GLY A 75 -13.56 -1.65 1.46
CA GLY A 75 -13.68 -1.72 2.92
C GLY A 75 -14.64 -0.68 3.49
N ALA A 76 -14.62 0.55 2.97
CA ALA A 76 -15.56 1.60 3.36
C ALA A 76 -17.00 1.24 2.97
N ALA A 77 -17.21 0.65 1.80
CA ALA A 77 -18.52 0.16 1.37
C ALA A 77 -19.07 -0.93 2.32
N ALA A 78 -18.19 -1.85 2.75
CA ALA A 78 -18.56 -2.87 3.73
C ALA A 78 -18.98 -2.28 5.08
N ILE A 79 -18.30 -1.22 5.56
CA ILE A 79 -18.64 -0.53 6.81
C ILE A 79 -19.93 0.30 6.67
N ALA A 80 -20.19 0.83 5.47
CA ALA A 80 -21.40 1.61 5.20
C ALA A 80 -22.67 0.78 5.29
N ILE A 81 -22.58 -0.55 5.02
CA ILE A 81 -23.71 -1.47 5.16
C ILE A 81 -23.90 -1.79 6.65
N SER A 82 -25.00 -1.33 7.20
CA SER A 82 -25.38 -1.58 8.60
C SER A 82 -26.50 -2.62 8.65
N ILE A 83 -26.40 -3.51 9.63
CA ILE A 83 -27.43 -4.49 9.95
C ILE A 83 -28.11 -4.03 11.24
N GLY A 84 -29.39 -3.73 11.19
CA GLY A 84 -30.14 -3.28 12.36
C GLY A 84 -31.57 -3.86 12.44
N GLN A 85 -32.14 -3.75 13.63
CA GLN A 85 -33.55 -4.19 13.88
C GLN A 85 -34.57 -3.08 13.69
N ASN A 86 -34.13 -1.80 13.61
CA ASN A 86 -35.03 -0.66 13.49
C ASN A 86 -34.79 0.07 12.15
N SER A 87 -35.87 0.29 11.41
CA SER A 87 -35.85 0.98 10.11
C SER A 87 -35.79 2.51 10.21
N SER A 88 -36.01 3.10 11.39
CA SER A 88 -36.13 4.56 11.58
C SER A 88 -34.87 5.35 11.31
N ASP A 89 -33.67 4.72 11.37
CA ASP A 89 -32.38 5.40 11.18
C ASP A 89 -31.69 5.03 9.86
N MET A 90 -32.37 4.32 8.96
CA MET A 90 -31.79 3.85 7.70
C MET A 90 -32.24 4.73 6.53
N LEU A 91 -31.29 5.26 5.75
CA LEU A 91 -31.53 6.00 4.51
C LEU A 91 -32.05 5.11 3.39
N PHE A 92 -31.60 3.87 3.36
CA PHE A 92 -32.02 2.82 2.43
C PHE A 92 -32.09 1.50 3.19
N SER A 93 -33.25 0.86 3.21
CA SER A 93 -33.42 -0.44 3.89
C SER A 93 -33.97 -1.50 2.93
N LEU A 94 -33.30 -2.64 2.86
CA LEU A 94 -33.79 -3.86 2.24
C LEU A 94 -34.20 -4.81 3.34
N HIS A 95 -35.48 -5.22 3.33
CA HIS A 95 -36.06 -6.15 4.29
C HIS A 95 -35.76 -7.58 3.86
N PHE A 96 -34.99 -8.30 4.66
CA PHE A 96 -34.74 -9.73 4.44
C PHE A 96 -35.07 -10.52 5.73
N GLY A 97 -36.24 -11.10 5.80
CA GLY A 97 -36.70 -11.82 6.99
C GLY A 97 -36.93 -10.90 8.19
N ASN A 98 -36.23 -11.14 9.29
CA ASN A 98 -36.39 -10.40 10.56
C ASN A 98 -35.28 -9.30 10.77
N THR A 99 -34.45 -9.05 9.76
CA THR A 99 -33.34 -8.07 9.82
C THR A 99 -33.40 -7.09 8.66
N TYR A 100 -33.10 -5.85 8.95
CA TYR A 100 -32.98 -4.78 7.95
C TYR A 100 -31.50 -4.60 7.57
N PHE A 101 -31.20 -4.76 6.28
CA PHE A 101 -29.92 -4.41 5.69
C PHE A 101 -30.04 -3.04 5.05
N GLY A 102 -29.21 -2.10 5.46
CA GLY A 102 -29.30 -0.77 4.89
C GLY A 102 -28.13 0.11 5.23
N VAL A 103 -28.15 1.32 4.70
CA VAL A 103 -27.14 2.34 4.97
C VAL A 103 -27.74 3.34 5.97
N SER A 104 -27.11 3.42 7.15
CA SER A 104 -27.44 4.44 8.15
C SER A 104 -26.58 5.67 7.97
N HIS A 105 -27.08 6.84 8.35
CA HIS A 105 -26.29 8.09 8.35
C HIS A 105 -25.04 7.96 9.23
N THR A 106 -25.14 7.32 10.37
CA THR A 106 -24.02 7.07 11.29
C THR A 106 -22.98 6.12 10.70
N SER A 107 -23.42 5.05 10.01
CA SER A 107 -22.53 4.12 9.31
C SER A 107 -21.80 4.77 8.14
N LEU A 108 -22.48 5.63 7.39
CA LEU A 108 -21.87 6.37 6.28
C LEU A 108 -20.79 7.33 6.78
N LEU A 109 -21.06 8.10 7.83
CA LEU A 109 -20.06 8.97 8.45
C LEU A 109 -18.85 8.20 8.99
N SER A 110 -19.09 7.03 9.58
CA SER A 110 -18.04 6.15 10.07
C SER A 110 -17.20 5.59 8.93
N ALA A 111 -17.84 5.16 7.83
CA ALA A 111 -17.16 4.66 6.64
C ALA A 111 -16.25 5.74 6.02
N VAL A 112 -16.75 6.98 5.86
CA VAL A 112 -15.95 8.10 5.33
C VAL A 112 -14.77 8.42 6.25
N ARG A 113 -14.99 8.44 7.57
CA ARG A 113 -13.92 8.70 8.55
C ARG A 113 -12.82 7.64 8.47
N VAL A 114 -13.19 6.36 8.42
CA VAL A 114 -12.23 5.26 8.30
C VAL A 114 -11.51 5.31 6.95
N MET A 115 -12.22 5.62 5.86
CA MET A 115 -11.64 5.73 4.52
C MET A 115 -10.52 6.78 4.48
N ILE A 116 -10.75 7.96 5.02
CA ILE A 116 -9.75 9.05 5.04
C ILE A 116 -8.59 8.70 5.97
N LYS A 117 -8.86 8.08 7.11
CA LYS A 117 -7.84 7.61 8.05
C LYS A 117 -6.92 6.56 7.41
N CYS A 118 -7.50 5.59 6.71
CA CYS A 118 -6.73 4.58 5.96
C CYS A 118 -5.89 5.21 4.84
N PHE A 119 -6.45 6.18 4.11
CA PHE A 119 -5.73 6.90 3.08
C PHE A 119 -4.53 7.67 3.64
N GLY A 120 -4.67 8.33 4.79
CA GLY A 120 -3.57 8.98 5.50
C GLY A 120 -2.46 7.99 5.91
N ALA A 121 -2.84 6.86 6.51
CA ALA A 121 -1.91 5.82 6.93
C ALA A 121 -1.16 5.20 5.73
N VAL A 122 -1.86 4.90 4.65
CA VAL A 122 -1.26 4.37 3.40
C VAL A 122 -0.30 5.38 2.79
N SER A 123 -0.62 6.68 2.82
CA SER A 123 0.30 7.72 2.32
C SER A 123 1.61 7.76 3.11
N CYS A 124 1.60 7.55 4.43
CA CYS A 124 2.80 7.44 5.25
C CYS A 124 3.67 6.23 4.85
N MET A 125 3.04 5.08 4.60
CA MET A 125 3.75 3.87 4.16
C MET A 125 4.36 4.05 2.77
N TYR A 126 3.64 4.68 1.84
CA TYR A 126 4.19 4.99 0.51
C TYR A 126 5.33 6.00 0.56
N PHE A 127 5.25 6.99 1.46
CA PHE A 127 6.37 7.90 1.68
C PHE A 127 7.65 7.12 2.03
N LEU A 128 7.59 6.23 3.00
CA LEU A 128 8.73 5.40 3.39
C LEU A 128 9.22 4.53 2.22
N SER A 129 8.31 3.81 1.57
CA SER A 129 8.62 2.86 0.50
C SER A 129 9.21 3.52 -0.74
N LEU A 130 8.77 4.74 -1.11
CA LEU A 130 9.23 5.45 -2.30
C LEU A 130 10.48 6.32 -2.05
N THR A 131 10.84 6.55 -0.79
CA THR A 131 12.00 7.39 -0.44
C THR A 131 13.17 6.61 0.15
N THR A 132 12.96 5.36 0.55
CA THR A 132 13.98 4.54 1.21
C THR A 132 14.16 3.21 0.46
N PRO A 133 15.32 2.97 -0.17
CA PRO A 133 15.63 1.69 -0.80
C PRO A 133 15.62 0.54 0.21
N MET A 134 15.26 -0.67 -0.22
CA MET A 134 15.20 -1.85 0.67
C MET A 134 16.55 -2.17 1.31
N VAL A 135 17.66 -1.96 0.62
CA VAL A 135 19.02 -2.18 1.16
C VAL A 135 19.30 -1.31 2.38
N ASP A 136 18.84 -0.05 2.35
CA ASP A 136 18.99 0.86 3.48
C ASP A 136 18.12 0.43 4.67
N LEU A 137 16.93 -0.12 4.40
CA LEU A 137 16.06 -0.72 5.43
C LEU A 137 16.70 -1.93 6.09
N PHE A 138 17.33 -2.83 5.36
CA PHE A 138 18.08 -3.96 5.95
C PHE A 138 19.23 -3.47 6.83
N THR A 139 19.93 -2.43 6.42
CA THR A 139 20.99 -1.82 7.24
C THR A 139 20.47 -1.25 8.56
N LEU A 140 19.27 -0.68 8.55
CA LEU A 140 18.60 -0.22 9.78
C LEU A 140 18.16 -1.37 10.67
N LEU A 141 17.59 -2.43 10.07
CA LEU A 141 17.15 -3.61 10.80
C LEU A 141 18.31 -4.32 11.50
N ARG A 142 19.51 -4.34 10.90
CA ARG A 142 20.74 -4.88 11.54
C ARG A 142 21.14 -4.12 12.81
N LYS A 143 20.73 -2.85 12.94
CA LYS A 143 20.97 -2.04 14.15
C LYS A 143 19.83 -2.14 15.17
N SER A 144 18.77 -2.87 14.86
CA SER A 144 17.62 -3.10 15.72
C SER A 144 17.80 -4.36 16.57
N ILE A 145 16.81 -4.67 17.42
CA ILE A 145 16.78 -5.84 18.31
C ILE A 145 16.58 -7.17 17.52
N ILE A 146 16.37 -7.11 16.21
CA ILE A 146 16.07 -8.28 15.38
C ILE A 146 17.33 -9.14 15.22
N PRO A 147 17.25 -10.47 15.40
CA PRO A 147 18.36 -11.38 15.18
C PRO A 147 18.93 -11.28 13.77
N ASN A 148 20.25 -11.17 13.62
CA ASN A 148 20.92 -11.01 12.34
C ASN A 148 20.56 -12.12 11.33
N PHE A 149 20.35 -13.35 11.79
CA PHE A 149 19.95 -14.48 10.97
C PHE A 149 18.67 -14.21 10.15
N ILE A 150 17.65 -13.57 10.76
CA ILE A 150 16.39 -13.24 10.07
C ILE A 150 16.65 -12.19 8.98
N ILE A 151 17.50 -11.24 9.26
CA ILE A 151 17.84 -10.17 8.31
C ILE A 151 18.63 -10.71 7.12
N GLU A 152 19.57 -11.61 7.38
CA GLU A 152 20.35 -12.30 6.34
C GLU A 152 19.47 -13.12 5.40
N ILE A 153 18.51 -13.88 5.97
CA ILE A 153 17.52 -14.60 5.15
C ILE A 153 16.68 -13.64 4.32
N ALA A 154 16.20 -12.53 4.90
CA ALA A 154 15.39 -11.56 4.20
C ALA A 154 16.17 -10.87 3.06
N GLU A 155 17.44 -10.53 3.29
CA GLU A 155 18.35 -10.00 2.27
C GLU A 155 18.60 -11.00 1.13
N LEU A 156 18.78 -12.27 1.49
CA LEU A 156 18.96 -13.35 0.53
C LEU A 156 17.69 -13.54 -0.32
N ILE A 157 16.52 -13.60 0.31
CA ILE A 157 15.22 -13.70 -0.40
C ILE A 157 15.05 -12.52 -1.35
N TYR A 158 15.30 -11.30 -0.89
CA TYR A 158 15.22 -10.10 -1.71
C TYR A 158 16.09 -10.18 -2.95
N ARG A 159 17.35 -10.63 -2.81
CA ARG A 159 18.27 -10.84 -3.93
C ARG A 159 17.76 -11.91 -4.90
N TYR A 160 17.29 -13.06 -4.37
CA TYR A 160 16.81 -14.15 -5.22
C TYR A 160 15.54 -13.82 -5.98
N ILE A 161 14.66 -12.97 -5.46
CA ILE A 161 13.48 -12.50 -6.20
C ILE A 161 13.89 -11.88 -7.54
N PHE A 162 14.91 -11.03 -7.57
CA PHE A 162 15.37 -10.43 -8.83
C PHE A 162 16.01 -11.43 -9.77
N VAL A 163 16.79 -12.38 -9.23
CA VAL A 163 17.38 -13.46 -10.01
C VAL A 163 16.29 -14.32 -10.64
N LEU A 164 15.26 -14.69 -9.87
CA LEU A 164 14.13 -15.47 -10.38
C LEU A 164 13.36 -14.73 -11.48
N PHE A 165 13.13 -13.43 -11.34
CA PHE A 165 12.50 -12.62 -12.38
C PHE A 165 13.35 -12.58 -13.66
N ASP A 166 14.67 -12.41 -13.55
CA ASP A 166 15.57 -12.40 -14.71
C ASP A 166 15.59 -13.74 -15.42
N VAL A 167 15.73 -14.83 -14.67
CA VAL A 167 15.72 -16.21 -15.21
C VAL A 167 14.36 -16.52 -15.84
N SER A 168 13.24 -16.19 -15.17
CA SER A 168 11.89 -16.37 -15.70
C SER A 168 11.69 -15.64 -17.03
N HIS A 169 12.15 -14.39 -17.11
CA HIS A 169 12.08 -13.60 -18.33
C HIS A 169 12.91 -14.22 -19.48
N ARG A 170 14.11 -14.70 -19.18
CA ARG A 170 14.98 -15.41 -20.15
C ARG A 170 14.34 -16.72 -20.64
N ILE A 171 13.75 -17.50 -19.75
CA ILE A 171 13.02 -18.72 -20.12
C ILE A 171 11.84 -18.38 -21.01
N HIS A 172 11.03 -17.37 -20.64
CA HIS A 172 9.90 -16.94 -21.45
C HIS A 172 10.33 -16.50 -22.84
N THR A 173 11.37 -15.68 -22.95
CA THR A 173 11.92 -15.24 -24.25
C THR A 173 12.45 -16.41 -25.08
N ALA A 174 13.12 -17.37 -24.45
CA ALA A 174 13.63 -18.56 -25.15
C ALA A 174 12.50 -19.46 -25.67
N GLN A 175 11.41 -19.58 -24.92
CA GLN A 175 10.24 -20.35 -25.34
C GLN A 175 9.44 -19.63 -26.42
N ASP A 176 9.28 -18.31 -26.33
CA ASP A 176 8.69 -17.50 -27.40
C ASP A 176 9.44 -17.68 -28.74
N ALA A 177 10.78 -17.67 -28.69
CA ALA A 177 11.62 -17.88 -29.86
C ALA A 177 11.46 -19.29 -30.49
N ARG A 178 11.03 -20.26 -29.68
CA ARG A 178 10.73 -21.64 -30.12
C ARG A 178 9.26 -21.86 -30.46
N LEU A 179 8.45 -20.79 -30.55
CA LEU A 179 7.00 -20.86 -30.76
C LEU A 179 6.24 -21.68 -29.68
N GLY A 180 6.82 -21.80 -28.48
CA GLY A 180 6.25 -22.58 -27.37
C GLY A 180 4.88 -22.10 -26.88
N TYR A 181 4.53 -20.85 -27.11
CA TYR A 181 3.24 -20.25 -26.70
C TYR A 181 2.24 -20.03 -27.84
N CYS A 182 2.50 -20.55 -29.06
CA CYS A 182 1.61 -20.39 -30.19
C CYS A 182 0.27 -21.11 -30.03
N ASN A 183 0.20 -22.20 -29.25
CA ASN A 183 -1.01 -22.96 -28.99
C ASN A 183 -1.01 -23.48 -27.54
N LEU A 184 -2.19 -23.46 -26.87
CA LEU A 184 -2.36 -23.97 -25.52
C LEU A 184 -1.85 -25.42 -25.33
N ARG A 185 -1.94 -26.26 -26.39
CA ARG A 185 -1.46 -27.62 -26.38
C ARG A 185 0.07 -27.73 -26.41
N VAL A 186 0.74 -26.84 -27.11
CA VAL A 186 2.22 -26.77 -27.18
C VAL A 186 2.77 -26.13 -25.91
N SER A 187 2.08 -25.15 -25.35
CA SER A 187 2.44 -24.49 -24.09
C SER A 187 2.45 -25.43 -22.88
N TYR A 188 1.65 -26.50 -22.90
CA TYR A 188 1.60 -27.48 -21.81
C TYR A 188 2.75 -28.52 -21.89
N HIS A 189 3.33 -28.73 -23.08
CA HIS A 189 4.42 -29.69 -23.30
C HIS A 189 5.82 -29.06 -23.41
N SER A 190 5.89 -27.74 -23.39
CA SER A 190 7.12 -26.95 -23.48
C SER A 190 7.63 -26.53 -22.10
#